data_fe0d9c6fc908a2048ba8dde97fcd839b
#
_entry.id   fe0d9c6fc908a2048ba8dde97fcd839b
#
_cell.length_a   1.000
_cell.length_b   1.000
_cell.length_c   1.000
_cell.angle_alpha   90.00
_cell.angle_beta   90.00
_cell.angle_gamma   90.00
#
_symmetry.space_group_name_H-M   'P 1'
#
loop_
_entity.id
_entity.type
_entity.pdbx_description
1 polymer ?
#
loop_
_entity_poly.entity_id
_entity_poly.type
_entity_poly.pdbx_seq_one_letter_code
_entity_poly.pdbx_strand_id
1 'polypeptide(L)'
;MIARPAPQQRRSSTGVWVLVALGLLVAANTSNPATPRAGHPAGGPPPTAGVPPPAGLTFTAAAGCQPAGDYASPRLDRRVRALLVAIATQHRVRVSCIRTGHSWYVHGTDRVSNHSVWRAVDVDQVDGHPVEASNAAARELARWIGRGGAGVRPSEVGSPWAFGRRPWYTDAGHQDHLHVGFAGPTQARGGR
;
A
#
# COMPACT_ATOMS: atom_id res chain seq x y z
N MET A 1 -7.12 31.82 55.41
CA MET A 1 -8.03 32.30 54.32
C MET A 1 -7.46 31.84 53.03
N ILE A 2 -8.08 30.85 52.41
CA ILE A 2 -7.63 30.26 51.14
C ILE A 2 -8.68 30.64 50.07
N ALA A 3 -8.26 31.44 49.08
CA ALA A 3 -9.15 31.90 48.01
C ALA A 3 -9.48 30.77 47.04
N ARG A 4 -10.77 30.60 46.73
CA ARG A 4 -11.29 29.70 45.69
C ARG A 4 -11.13 30.31 44.30
N PRO A 5 -10.71 29.57 43.29
CA PRO A 5 -10.75 30.05 41.90
C PRO A 5 -12.15 30.08 41.33
N ALA A 6 -12.44 31.06 40.47
CA ALA A 6 -13.70 31.28 39.78
C ALA A 6 -13.96 30.27 38.63
N PRO A 7 -15.22 29.98 38.30
CA PRO A 7 -15.57 29.03 37.22
C PRO A 7 -15.33 29.63 35.83
N GLN A 8 -14.68 28.86 34.95
CA GLN A 8 -14.53 29.20 33.53
C GLN A 8 -15.84 29.01 32.76
N GLN A 9 -16.30 30.10 32.13
CA GLN A 9 -17.41 30.06 31.19
C GLN A 9 -17.03 29.35 29.89
N ARG A 10 -17.75 28.28 29.55
CA ARG A 10 -17.73 27.66 28.23
C ARG A 10 -18.40 28.59 27.20
N ARG A 11 -17.66 29.01 26.19
CA ARG A 11 -18.23 29.67 24.99
C ARG A 11 -18.75 28.59 24.06
N SER A 12 -20.06 28.57 23.84
CA SER A 12 -20.72 27.81 22.78
C SER A 12 -20.52 28.56 21.45
N SER A 13 -19.81 27.97 20.51
CA SER A 13 -19.73 28.45 19.13
C SER A 13 -20.86 27.83 18.30
N THR A 14 -21.85 28.63 17.99
CA THR A 14 -22.91 28.27 17.05
C THR A 14 -22.34 28.32 15.64
N GLY A 15 -22.10 27.16 15.04
CA GLY A 15 -21.64 27.05 13.65
C GLY A 15 -22.78 27.32 12.69
N VAL A 16 -22.64 28.36 11.88
CA VAL A 16 -23.53 28.70 10.77
C VAL A 16 -23.16 27.79 9.58
N TRP A 17 -24.10 26.94 9.17
CA TRP A 17 -23.95 26.14 7.95
C TRP A 17 -24.38 26.98 6.74
N VAL A 18 -23.44 27.30 5.85
CA VAL A 18 -23.71 27.88 4.55
C VAL A 18 -23.92 26.75 3.55
N LEU A 19 -25.18 26.61 3.08
CA LEU A 19 -25.54 25.74 1.96
C LEU A 19 -25.09 26.41 0.65
N VAL A 20 -24.07 25.87 0.01
CA VAL A 20 -23.69 26.23 -1.37
C VAL A 20 -24.43 25.29 -2.33
N ALA A 21 -25.42 25.87 -3.04
CA ALA A 21 -26.13 25.20 -4.12
C ALA A 21 -25.18 25.06 -5.33
N LEU A 22 -24.85 23.84 -5.72
CA LEU A 22 -24.02 23.54 -6.89
C LEU A 22 -24.94 23.46 -8.13
N GLY A 23 -24.85 24.44 -9.03
CA GLY A 23 -25.53 24.42 -10.32
C GLY A 23 -24.96 23.36 -11.25
N LEU A 24 -25.85 22.52 -11.78
CA LEU A 24 -25.52 21.47 -12.75
C LEU A 24 -25.35 22.09 -14.14
N LEU A 25 -24.13 22.20 -14.64
CA LEU A 25 -23.84 22.56 -16.04
C LEU A 25 -23.79 21.27 -16.87
N VAL A 26 -24.81 21.02 -17.69
CA VAL A 26 -24.81 19.91 -18.66
C VAL A 26 -24.02 20.38 -19.88
N ALA A 27 -22.80 19.88 -20.04
CA ALA A 27 -22.02 20.02 -21.26
C ALA A 27 -22.38 18.91 -22.26
N ALA A 28 -22.91 19.32 -23.42
CA ALA A 28 -23.19 18.40 -24.53
C ALA A 28 -21.88 17.83 -25.10
N ASN A 29 -21.71 16.52 -25.00
CA ASN A 29 -20.54 15.80 -25.53
C ASN A 29 -20.79 15.46 -27.00
N THR A 30 -20.15 16.19 -27.93
CA THR A 30 -20.13 15.88 -29.35
C THR A 30 -19.19 14.73 -29.62
N SER A 31 -19.76 13.59 -29.95
CA SER A 31 -19.07 12.34 -30.29
C SER A 31 -18.27 12.49 -31.58
N ASN A 32 -16.94 12.39 -31.49
CA ASN A 32 -16.07 12.26 -32.64
C ASN A 32 -16.01 10.76 -33.03
N PRO A 33 -16.20 10.38 -34.31
CA PRO A 33 -16.13 8.98 -34.72
C PRO A 33 -14.68 8.47 -34.66
N ALA A 34 -14.46 7.46 -33.87
CA ALA A 34 -13.17 6.78 -33.74
C ALA A 34 -12.86 6.01 -35.02
N THR A 35 -11.72 6.30 -35.66
CA THR A 35 -11.09 5.48 -36.71
C THR A 35 -10.73 4.10 -36.16
N PRO A 36 -11.01 2.98 -36.88
CA PRO A 36 -10.62 1.66 -36.44
C PRO A 36 -9.10 1.51 -36.46
N ARG A 37 -8.52 1.35 -35.29
CA ARG A 37 -7.08 1.07 -35.13
C ARG A 37 -6.85 -0.42 -35.45
N ALA A 38 -5.92 -0.67 -36.39
CA ALA A 38 -5.52 -2.00 -36.83
C ALA A 38 -5.22 -2.93 -35.64
N GLY A 39 -5.78 -4.15 -35.73
CA GLY A 39 -5.70 -5.16 -34.70
C GLY A 39 -4.26 -5.55 -34.35
N HIS A 40 -3.97 -5.56 -33.06
CA HIS A 40 -2.81 -6.28 -32.53
C HIS A 40 -3.10 -7.78 -32.63
N PRO A 41 -2.12 -8.62 -33.03
CA PRO A 41 -2.33 -10.06 -33.07
C PRO A 41 -2.57 -10.59 -31.65
N ALA A 42 -3.77 -11.10 -31.42
CA ALA A 42 -4.09 -11.92 -30.26
C ALA A 42 -3.38 -13.28 -30.43
N GLY A 43 -2.43 -13.60 -29.56
CA GLY A 43 -1.78 -14.90 -29.58
C GLY A 43 -0.49 -15.01 -28.78
N GLY A 44 -0.46 -14.47 -27.54
CA GLY A 44 0.48 -14.97 -26.55
C GLY A 44 -0.07 -16.26 -25.91
N PRO A 45 0.79 -17.23 -25.48
CA PRO A 45 0.33 -18.41 -24.78
C PRO A 45 -0.52 -17.99 -23.57
N PRO A 46 -1.56 -18.77 -23.20
CA PRO A 46 -2.37 -18.47 -22.04
C PRO A 46 -1.46 -18.32 -20.82
N PRO A 47 -1.74 -17.39 -19.89
CA PRO A 47 -0.92 -17.25 -18.69
C PRO A 47 -0.87 -18.61 -18.00
N THR A 48 0.33 -19.15 -17.81
CA THR A 48 0.56 -20.34 -17.01
C THR A 48 -0.15 -20.14 -15.68
N ALA A 49 -1.04 -21.06 -15.32
CA ALA A 49 -1.77 -21.03 -14.06
C ALA A 49 -0.80 -20.69 -12.95
N GLY A 50 -1.01 -19.52 -12.31
CA GLY A 50 -0.05 -18.99 -11.35
C GLY A 50 0.17 -19.98 -10.22
N VAL A 51 1.39 -20.07 -9.71
CA VAL A 51 1.70 -20.86 -8.52
C VAL A 51 0.69 -20.46 -7.43
N PRO A 52 -0.06 -21.41 -6.85
CA PRO A 52 -1.04 -21.08 -5.83
C PRO A 52 -0.34 -20.40 -4.65
N PRO A 53 -1.00 -19.46 -3.98
CA PRO A 53 -0.44 -18.82 -2.81
C PRO A 53 -0.23 -19.84 -1.69
N PRO A 54 0.83 -19.69 -0.87
CA PRO A 54 1.03 -20.55 0.30
C PRO A 54 -0.13 -20.38 1.30
N ALA A 55 -0.41 -21.42 2.09
CA ALA A 55 -1.56 -21.48 3.00
C ALA A 55 -1.63 -20.34 4.03
N GLY A 56 -0.49 -19.76 4.40
CA GLY A 56 -0.43 -18.59 5.31
C GLY A 56 -0.75 -17.25 4.66
N LEU A 57 -1.03 -17.21 3.34
CA LEU A 57 -1.27 -15.98 2.62
C LEU A 57 -2.74 -15.84 2.23
N THR A 58 -3.35 -14.74 2.65
CA THR A 58 -4.72 -14.37 2.26
C THR A 58 -4.72 -13.01 1.56
N PHE A 59 -5.80 -12.70 0.84
CA PHE A 59 -5.91 -11.47 0.08
C PHE A 59 -7.24 -10.78 0.39
N THR A 60 -7.22 -9.45 0.49
CA THR A 60 -8.43 -8.63 0.56
C THR A 60 -8.27 -7.45 -0.37
N ALA A 61 -9.33 -7.12 -1.10
CA ALA A 61 -9.33 -5.92 -1.92
C ALA A 61 -9.52 -4.70 -1.02
N ALA A 62 -8.50 -3.84 -0.93
CA ALA A 62 -8.59 -2.53 -0.28
C ALA A 62 -8.57 -1.44 -1.35
N ALA A 63 -9.48 -0.46 -1.24
CA ALA A 63 -9.48 0.77 -2.06
C ALA A 63 -9.26 0.55 -3.58
N GLY A 64 -9.87 -0.48 -4.16
CA GLY A 64 -9.75 -0.81 -5.58
C GLY A 64 -8.55 -1.68 -5.96
N CYS A 65 -7.70 -2.08 -5.00
CA CYS A 65 -6.63 -3.03 -5.22
C CYS A 65 -7.16 -4.43 -5.55
N GLN A 66 -6.39 -5.21 -6.32
CA GLN A 66 -6.72 -6.58 -6.70
C GLN A 66 -5.55 -7.52 -6.37
N PRO A 67 -5.18 -7.66 -5.09
CA PRO A 67 -3.93 -8.31 -4.69
C PRO A 67 -3.83 -9.78 -5.10
N ALA A 68 -4.93 -10.53 -5.15
CA ALA A 68 -4.93 -11.93 -5.58
C ALA A 68 -4.55 -12.07 -7.07
N GLY A 69 -5.14 -11.25 -7.94
CA GLY A 69 -4.81 -11.20 -9.36
C GLY A 69 -3.38 -10.70 -9.61
N ASP A 70 -2.97 -9.68 -8.84
CA ASP A 70 -1.62 -9.14 -8.92
C ASP A 70 -0.56 -10.16 -8.47
N TYR A 71 -0.84 -10.94 -7.41
CA TYR A 71 0.04 -12.03 -6.97
C TYR A 71 0.20 -13.10 -8.04
N ALA A 72 -0.85 -13.47 -8.76
CA ALA A 72 -0.79 -14.45 -9.85
C ALA A 72 -0.07 -13.92 -11.09
N SER A 73 0.15 -12.61 -11.21
CA SER A 73 0.76 -11.98 -12.38
C SER A 73 2.23 -12.37 -12.54
N PRO A 74 2.69 -12.73 -13.76
CA PRO A 74 4.12 -12.96 -14.04
C PRO A 74 4.96 -11.68 -13.93
N ARG A 75 4.32 -10.49 -13.85
CA ARG A 75 5.00 -9.20 -13.69
C ARG A 75 5.43 -8.92 -12.25
N LEU A 76 4.89 -9.67 -11.27
CA LEU A 76 5.26 -9.48 -9.87
C LEU A 76 6.76 -9.72 -9.67
N ASP A 77 7.46 -8.73 -9.09
CA ASP A 77 8.89 -8.83 -8.79
C ASP A 77 9.16 -10.08 -7.96
N ARG A 78 10.15 -10.86 -8.37
CA ARG A 78 10.54 -12.12 -7.71
C ARG A 78 10.87 -11.94 -6.22
N ARG A 79 11.35 -10.75 -5.82
CA ARG A 79 11.67 -10.44 -4.41
C ARG A 79 10.41 -10.26 -3.58
N VAL A 80 9.36 -9.63 -4.13
CA VAL A 80 8.05 -9.54 -3.48
C VAL A 80 7.47 -10.94 -3.28
N ARG A 81 7.52 -11.77 -4.32
CA ARG A 81 7.03 -13.16 -4.23
C ARG A 81 7.82 -13.96 -3.19
N ALA A 82 9.16 -13.91 -3.22
CA ALA A 82 10.02 -14.60 -2.26
C ALA A 82 9.75 -14.13 -0.82
N LEU A 83 9.57 -12.82 -0.61
CA LEU A 83 9.20 -12.25 0.68
C LEU A 83 7.88 -12.83 1.18
N LEU A 84 6.82 -12.81 0.36
CA LEU A 84 5.50 -13.30 0.76
C LEU A 84 5.51 -14.79 1.08
N VAL A 85 6.22 -15.60 0.29
CA VAL A 85 6.42 -17.03 0.58
C VAL A 85 7.12 -17.20 1.93
N ALA A 86 8.21 -16.48 2.19
CA ALA A 86 8.97 -16.60 3.44
C ALA A 86 8.14 -16.14 4.65
N ILE A 87 7.36 -15.07 4.54
CA ILE A 87 6.46 -14.63 5.63
C ILE A 87 5.41 -15.69 5.92
N ALA A 88 4.78 -16.23 4.87
CA ALA A 88 3.69 -17.21 5.00
C ALA A 88 4.12 -18.54 5.62
N THR A 89 5.42 -18.82 5.74
CA THR A 89 5.93 -19.99 6.48
C THR A 89 5.91 -19.79 8.01
N GLN A 90 5.82 -18.54 8.48
CA GLN A 90 5.96 -18.18 9.89
C GLN A 90 4.69 -17.51 10.45
N HIS A 91 3.96 -16.81 9.59
CA HIS A 91 2.79 -16.02 9.95
C HIS A 91 1.64 -16.25 8.98
N ARG A 92 0.42 -16.04 9.45
CA ARG A 92 -0.74 -15.83 8.60
C ARG A 92 -0.83 -14.35 8.30
N VAL A 93 -0.73 -13.97 7.02
CA VAL A 93 -0.79 -12.56 6.64
C VAL A 93 -1.89 -12.32 5.60
N ARG A 94 -2.46 -11.11 5.67
CA ARG A 94 -3.41 -10.63 4.68
C ARG A 94 -2.77 -9.52 3.86
N VAL A 95 -2.72 -9.75 2.54
CA VAL A 95 -2.24 -8.76 1.57
C VAL A 95 -3.41 -7.90 1.12
N SER A 96 -3.28 -6.59 1.25
CA SER A 96 -4.31 -5.61 0.89
C SER A 96 -4.05 -4.94 -0.45
N CYS A 97 -2.78 -4.74 -0.84
CA CYS A 97 -2.44 -4.15 -2.14
C CYS A 97 -1.09 -4.64 -2.66
N ILE A 98 -1.00 -4.81 -3.98
CA ILE A 98 0.29 -5.05 -4.67
C ILE A 98 0.49 -3.98 -5.73
N ARG A 99 -0.37 -3.89 -6.75
CA ARG A 99 -0.20 -2.96 -7.86
C ARG A 99 -1.51 -2.30 -8.31
N THR A 100 -2.52 -3.10 -8.67
CA THR A 100 -3.78 -2.60 -9.24
C THR A 100 -4.49 -1.71 -8.23
N GLY A 101 -4.95 -0.54 -8.68
CA GLY A 101 -5.60 0.45 -7.83
C GLY A 101 -4.65 1.39 -7.08
N HIS A 102 -3.35 1.11 -7.05
CA HIS A 102 -2.37 2.01 -6.43
C HIS A 102 -1.99 3.17 -7.37
N SER A 103 -1.76 4.35 -6.80
CA SER A 103 -1.34 5.54 -7.54
C SER A 103 0.01 5.34 -8.25
N TRP A 104 0.20 6.00 -9.42
CA TRP A 104 1.44 5.89 -10.17
C TRP A 104 2.64 6.50 -9.43
N TYR A 105 2.42 7.63 -8.76
CA TYR A 105 3.44 8.32 -7.98
C TYR A 105 3.22 8.15 -6.48
N VAL A 106 4.29 8.25 -5.72
CA VAL A 106 4.24 8.40 -4.28
C VAL A 106 3.55 9.72 -3.96
N HIS A 107 2.57 9.69 -3.05
CA HIS A 107 1.73 10.85 -2.73
C HIS A 107 2.58 12.10 -2.44
N GLY A 108 2.21 13.21 -3.11
CA GLY A 108 2.89 14.50 -2.96
C GLY A 108 4.28 14.60 -3.60
N THR A 109 4.68 13.63 -4.45
CA THR A 109 5.99 13.62 -5.13
C THR A 109 5.87 13.24 -6.60
N ASP A 110 6.95 13.43 -7.36
CA ASP A 110 7.15 12.94 -8.73
C ASP A 110 7.84 11.57 -8.79
N ARG A 111 8.13 10.98 -7.63
CA ARG A 111 8.76 9.66 -7.53
C ARG A 111 7.77 8.55 -7.88
N VAL A 112 8.10 7.72 -8.87
CA VAL A 112 7.29 6.55 -9.22
C VAL A 112 7.20 5.60 -8.04
N SER A 113 5.96 5.21 -7.69
CA SER A 113 5.70 4.25 -6.63
C SER A 113 6.23 2.87 -6.98
N ASN A 114 6.82 2.16 -6.02
CA ASN A 114 7.24 0.77 -6.21
C ASN A 114 6.06 -0.17 -6.52
N HIS A 115 4.85 0.15 -6.06
CA HIS A 115 3.63 -0.56 -6.46
C HIS A 115 3.38 -0.48 -7.97
N SER A 116 3.47 0.72 -8.56
CA SER A 116 3.21 0.93 -9.99
C SER A 116 4.11 0.12 -10.90
N VAL A 117 5.27 -0.28 -10.42
CA VAL A 117 6.28 -1.07 -11.13
C VAL A 117 6.42 -2.50 -10.59
N TRP A 118 5.40 -3.00 -9.89
CA TRP A 118 5.28 -4.38 -9.40
C TRP A 118 6.33 -4.78 -8.36
N ARG A 119 6.87 -3.83 -7.60
CA ARG A 119 7.97 -4.01 -6.66
C ARG A 119 7.62 -3.70 -5.21
N ALA A 120 6.33 -3.63 -4.88
CA ALA A 120 5.90 -3.41 -3.51
C ALA A 120 4.68 -4.26 -3.17
N VAL A 121 4.43 -4.40 -1.88
CA VAL A 121 3.26 -5.06 -1.29
C VAL A 121 2.88 -4.40 0.01
N ASP A 122 1.58 -4.32 0.26
CA ASP A 122 1.00 -3.89 1.53
C ASP A 122 0.34 -5.08 2.23
N VAL A 123 0.63 -5.23 3.52
CA VAL A 123 0.09 -6.25 4.42
C VAL A 123 -0.64 -5.53 5.54
N ASP A 124 -1.95 -5.75 5.67
CA ASP A 124 -2.80 -5.07 6.65
C ASP A 124 -3.21 -5.93 7.84
N GLN A 125 -2.91 -7.24 7.82
CA GLN A 125 -3.09 -8.12 8.98
C GLN A 125 -1.93 -9.11 9.12
N VAL A 126 -1.57 -9.38 10.37
CA VAL A 126 -0.60 -10.41 10.77
C VAL A 126 -1.22 -11.25 11.88
N ASP A 127 -1.27 -12.57 11.68
CA ASP A 127 -1.83 -13.56 12.60
C ASP A 127 -3.28 -13.28 13.04
N GLY A 128 -4.08 -12.76 12.09
CA GLY A 128 -5.49 -12.45 12.29
C GLY A 128 -5.78 -11.10 12.94
N HIS A 129 -4.75 -10.31 13.27
CA HIS A 129 -4.88 -8.99 13.89
C HIS A 129 -4.49 -7.88 12.89
N PRO A 130 -5.19 -6.72 12.89
CA PRO A 130 -4.81 -5.57 12.08
C PRO A 130 -3.38 -5.12 12.39
N VAL A 131 -2.71 -4.57 11.38
CA VAL A 131 -1.43 -3.87 11.58
C VAL A 131 -1.74 -2.51 12.19
N GLU A 132 -1.36 -2.34 13.44
CA GLU A 132 -1.49 -1.11 14.21
C GLU A 132 -0.41 -1.05 15.28
N ALA A 133 -0.24 0.09 15.94
CA ALA A 133 0.85 0.29 16.90
C ALA A 133 0.88 -0.75 18.05
N SER A 134 -0.26 -1.33 18.40
CA SER A 134 -0.41 -2.36 19.44
C SER A 134 -0.06 -3.78 19.01
N ASN A 135 0.00 -4.08 17.67
CA ASN A 135 0.26 -5.42 17.16
C ASN A 135 1.75 -5.78 17.25
N ALA A 136 2.11 -6.52 18.31
CA ALA A 136 3.50 -6.93 18.56
C ALA A 136 4.03 -7.88 17.48
N ALA A 137 3.21 -8.81 16.95
CA ALA A 137 3.63 -9.74 15.90
C ALA A 137 3.97 -8.99 14.60
N ALA A 138 3.13 -8.04 14.19
CA ALA A 138 3.41 -7.20 13.03
C ALA A 138 4.66 -6.34 13.22
N ARG A 139 4.90 -5.86 14.44
CA ARG A 139 6.11 -5.07 14.75
C ARG A 139 7.38 -5.90 14.61
N GLU A 140 7.40 -7.12 15.12
CA GLU A 140 8.56 -8.01 14.98
C GLU A 140 8.75 -8.45 13.53
N LEU A 141 7.65 -8.72 12.82
CA LEU A 141 7.69 -9.03 11.40
C LEU A 141 8.32 -7.87 10.59
N ALA A 142 7.92 -6.61 10.85
CA ALA A 142 8.51 -5.44 10.19
C ALA A 142 10.03 -5.34 10.43
N ARG A 143 10.50 -5.65 11.65
CA ARG A 143 11.93 -5.69 11.96
C ARG A 143 12.65 -6.80 11.22
N TRP A 144 12.08 -8.00 11.22
CA TRP A 144 12.64 -9.16 10.54
C TRP A 144 12.76 -8.93 9.03
N ILE A 145 11.70 -8.38 8.40
CA ILE A 145 11.70 -8.01 6.98
C ILE A 145 12.83 -7.03 6.66
N GLY A 146 12.92 -5.93 7.39
CA GLY A 146 13.91 -4.87 7.12
C GLY A 146 15.35 -5.29 7.36
N ARG A 147 15.59 -6.34 8.15
CA ARG A 147 16.91 -6.97 8.32
C ARG A 147 17.25 -7.95 7.21
N GLY A 148 16.33 -8.24 6.30
CA GLY A 148 16.52 -9.21 5.23
C GLY A 148 16.27 -10.65 5.65
N GLY A 149 15.43 -10.86 6.66
CA GLY A 149 15.10 -12.19 7.19
C GLY A 149 14.51 -13.15 6.17
N ALA A 150 13.84 -12.61 5.13
CA ALA A 150 13.31 -13.40 3.99
C ALA A 150 14.39 -13.78 2.94
N GLY A 151 15.67 -13.58 3.20
CA GLY A 151 16.73 -13.74 2.20
C GLY A 151 16.75 -12.66 1.11
N VAL A 152 15.85 -11.68 1.18
CA VAL A 152 15.78 -10.52 0.29
C VAL A 152 15.80 -9.24 1.11
N ARG A 153 16.52 -8.21 0.61
CA ARG A 153 16.60 -6.92 1.31
C ARG A 153 15.69 -5.91 0.65
N PRO A 154 14.65 -5.42 1.34
CA PRO A 154 13.83 -4.31 0.86
C PRO A 154 14.62 -3.00 0.89
N SER A 155 14.23 -2.06 0.03
CA SER A 155 14.73 -0.68 0.04
C SER A 155 13.93 0.22 0.97
N GLU A 156 12.69 -0.16 1.27
CA GLU A 156 11.76 0.57 2.11
C GLU A 156 10.81 -0.38 2.85
N VAL A 157 10.57 -0.07 4.12
CA VAL A 157 9.60 -0.74 4.99
C VAL A 157 8.84 0.34 5.75
N GLY A 158 7.62 0.65 5.29
CA GLY A 158 6.70 1.55 5.96
C GLY A 158 5.89 0.81 7.02
N SER A 159 5.68 1.42 8.17
CA SER A 159 4.92 0.79 9.26
C SER A 159 4.54 1.82 10.34
N PRO A 160 3.65 1.45 11.29
CA PRO A 160 3.37 2.29 12.47
C PRO A 160 4.59 2.59 13.34
N TRP A 161 5.71 1.89 13.15
CA TRP A 161 6.88 1.99 14.03
C TRP A 161 8.09 2.61 13.33
N ALA A 162 8.73 3.56 14.02
CA ALA A 162 10.03 4.09 13.64
C ALA A 162 11.13 3.21 14.24
N PHE A 163 11.91 2.51 13.40
CA PHE A 163 13.06 1.70 13.84
C PHE A 163 14.42 2.39 13.59
N GLY A 164 14.39 3.69 13.43
CA GLY A 164 15.57 4.54 13.27
C GLY A 164 15.88 4.87 11.82
N ARG A 165 16.72 4.06 11.13
CA ARG A 165 17.22 4.37 9.80
C ARG A 165 16.66 3.41 8.73
N ARG A 166 16.86 3.74 7.46
CA ARG A 166 16.50 2.87 6.33
C ARG A 166 16.88 1.40 6.58
N PRO A 167 16.04 0.47 6.11
CA PRO A 167 14.91 0.65 5.21
C PRO A 167 13.61 1.11 5.88
N TRP A 168 13.55 1.23 7.22
CA TRP A 168 12.32 1.55 7.96
C TRP A 168 11.98 3.03 7.91
N TYR A 169 10.69 3.31 7.80
CA TYR A 169 10.11 4.64 7.97
C TYR A 169 8.68 4.52 8.53
N THR A 170 8.18 5.62 9.06
CA THR A 170 6.80 5.79 9.49
C THR A 170 6.30 7.16 9.07
N ASP A 171 5.04 7.25 8.69
CA ASP A 171 4.32 8.49 8.40
C ASP A 171 2.82 8.25 8.59
N ALA A 172 1.99 9.28 8.33
CA ALA A 172 0.55 9.19 8.51
C ALA A 172 -0.13 8.18 7.57
N GLY A 173 0.48 7.86 6.44
CA GLY A 173 -0.05 6.90 5.46
C GLY A 173 0.23 5.44 5.77
N HIS A 174 1.10 5.15 6.77
CA HIS A 174 1.55 3.79 7.07
C HIS A 174 1.26 3.40 8.54
N GLN A 175 0.08 3.81 9.06
CA GLN A 175 -0.32 3.50 10.44
C GLN A 175 -1.16 2.23 10.58
N ASP A 176 -1.67 1.68 9.47
CA ASP A 176 -2.62 0.57 9.42
C ASP A 176 -2.15 -0.60 8.52
N HIS A 177 -0.92 -0.55 8.00
CA HIS A 177 -0.34 -1.61 7.19
C HIS A 177 1.19 -1.62 7.24
N LEU A 178 1.79 -2.74 6.82
CA LEU A 178 3.20 -2.85 6.49
C LEU A 178 3.35 -2.65 4.99
N HIS A 179 4.00 -1.59 4.58
CA HIS A 179 4.45 -1.40 3.20
C HIS A 179 5.85 -1.96 3.02
N VAL A 180 6.08 -2.80 2.01
CA VAL A 180 7.42 -3.30 1.70
C VAL A 180 7.72 -3.10 0.23
N GLY A 181 8.77 -2.32 -0.06
CA GLY A 181 9.17 -1.98 -1.41
C GLY A 181 10.62 -2.33 -1.74
N PHE A 182 10.87 -2.62 -3.01
CA PHE A 182 12.19 -2.98 -3.54
C PHE A 182 12.60 -1.99 -4.65
N ALA A 183 13.74 -1.31 -4.46
CA ALA A 183 14.29 -0.44 -5.48
C ALA A 183 14.64 -1.22 -6.76
N GLY A 184 14.49 -0.56 -7.92
CA GLY A 184 15.02 -1.06 -9.18
C GLY A 184 16.53 -0.91 -9.26
N PRO A 185 17.15 -1.52 -10.28
CA PRO A 185 18.61 -1.43 -10.49
C PRO A 185 19.15 0.00 -10.54
N THR A 186 18.33 0.94 -11.05
CA THR A 186 18.72 2.35 -11.19
C THR A 186 18.54 3.15 -9.90
N GLN A 187 17.63 2.77 -9.02
CA GLN A 187 17.38 3.46 -7.74
C GLN A 187 18.38 3.07 -6.64
N ALA A 188 19.09 1.94 -6.78
CA ALA A 188 20.13 1.53 -5.85
C ALA A 188 21.39 2.42 -5.89
N ARG A 189 21.55 3.24 -6.93
CA ARG A 189 22.73 4.12 -7.12
C ARG A 189 22.55 5.57 -6.65
N GLY A 190 21.38 5.94 -6.18
CA GLY A 190 21.04 7.30 -5.73
C GLY A 190 21.29 7.61 -4.25
N GLY A 191 21.99 6.76 -3.52
CA GLY A 191 22.34 6.95 -2.13
C GLY A 191 23.80 7.36 -1.95
N ARG A 192 24.11 8.63 -2.20
CA ARG A 192 25.29 9.29 -1.62
C ARG A 192 24.87 10.24 -0.52
#